data_b90ae84d42d88daf423d1633eafdb2b4
#
_entry.id   b90ae84d42d88daf423d1633eafdb2b4
#
_cell.length_a   1.000
_cell.length_b   1.000
_cell.length_c   1.000
_cell.angle_alpha   90.00
_cell.angle_beta   90.00
_cell.angle_gamma   90.00
#
_symmetry.space_group_name_H-M   'P 1'
#
loop_
_entity.id
_entity.type
_entity.pdbx_description
1 polymer ?
#
loop_
_entity_poly.entity_id
_entity_poly.type
_entity_poly.pdbx_seq_one_letter_code
_entity_poly.pdbx_strand_id
1 'polypeptide(L)'
;MISQNPFDPKGFLTLAETLASNPAGDQATYRSALSRAYYAVFLVARESLTTKGVISPSFSASDHGLVIRTLRSLNRQVGDQLDKLRRKRNRADYVLTTQVSQAEAMQTVATANALRTKL
;
A
#
# COMPACT_ATOMS: atom_id res chain seq x y z
N MET A 1 18.09 -5.94 -6.92
CA MET A 1 18.37 -6.87 -5.81
C MET A 1 17.15 -7.74 -5.56
N ILE A 2 17.36 -9.04 -5.50
CA ILE A 2 16.28 -10.00 -5.23
C ILE A 2 16.06 -10.05 -3.72
N SER A 3 14.79 -9.97 -3.30
CA SER A 3 14.46 -10.12 -1.90
C SER A 3 14.83 -11.51 -1.39
N GLN A 4 15.40 -11.58 -0.18
CA GLN A 4 15.68 -12.84 0.51
C GLN A 4 14.44 -13.42 1.19
N ASN A 5 13.33 -12.66 1.24
CA ASN A 5 12.11 -13.08 1.89
C ASN A 5 11.34 -14.09 1.02
N PRO A 6 10.66 -15.09 1.63
CA PRO A 6 9.82 -16.03 0.88
C PRO A 6 8.65 -15.36 0.15
N PHE A 7 8.21 -14.20 0.63
CA PHE A 7 7.11 -13.46 0.00
C PHE A 7 7.59 -12.15 -0.60
N ASP A 8 7.26 -11.94 -1.88
CA ASP A 8 7.48 -10.68 -2.55
C ASP A 8 6.19 -9.84 -2.42
N PRO A 9 6.26 -8.65 -1.80
CA PRO A 9 5.08 -7.78 -1.64
C PRO A 9 4.40 -7.40 -2.95
N LYS A 10 5.09 -7.47 -4.08
CA LYS A 10 4.49 -7.27 -5.40
C LYS A 10 3.31 -8.21 -5.64
N GLY A 11 3.29 -9.38 -5.00
CA GLY A 11 2.16 -10.30 -5.06
C GLY A 11 0.86 -9.68 -4.56
N PHE A 12 0.91 -8.81 -3.55
CA PHE A 12 -0.26 -8.07 -3.09
C PHE A 12 -0.75 -7.07 -4.14
N LEU A 13 0.16 -6.45 -4.89
CA LEU A 13 -0.22 -5.53 -5.95
C LEU A 13 -0.90 -6.27 -7.10
N THR A 14 -0.37 -7.43 -7.49
CA THR A 14 -0.99 -8.29 -8.52
C THR A 14 -2.40 -8.70 -8.10
N LEU A 15 -2.59 -9.09 -6.84
CA LEU A 15 -3.91 -9.42 -6.30
C LEU A 15 -4.84 -8.19 -6.37
N ALA A 16 -4.34 -7.04 -5.96
CA ALA A 16 -5.12 -5.80 -5.99
C ALA A 16 -5.56 -5.46 -7.41
N GLU A 17 -4.70 -5.62 -8.39
CA GLU A 17 -5.02 -5.41 -9.81
C GLU A 17 -6.14 -6.33 -10.27
N THR A 18 -6.06 -7.61 -9.93
CA THR A 18 -7.09 -8.60 -10.28
C THR A 18 -8.43 -8.23 -9.65
N LEU A 19 -8.44 -7.86 -8.38
CA LEU A 19 -9.67 -7.46 -7.68
C LEU A 19 -10.29 -6.20 -8.29
N ALA A 20 -9.46 -5.18 -8.53
CA ALA A 20 -9.92 -3.91 -9.10
C ALA A 20 -10.45 -4.05 -10.53
N SER A 21 -9.89 -4.97 -11.30
CA SER A 21 -10.28 -5.19 -12.70
C SER A 21 -11.56 -5.98 -12.85
N ASN A 22 -12.11 -6.53 -11.78
CA ASN A 22 -13.34 -7.32 -11.84
C ASN A 22 -14.57 -6.40 -11.98
N PRO A 23 -15.24 -6.33 -13.15
CA PRO A 23 -16.40 -5.44 -13.33
C PRO A 23 -17.64 -5.90 -12.57
N ALA A 24 -17.65 -7.13 -12.09
CA ALA A 24 -18.74 -7.70 -11.30
C ALA A 24 -18.38 -7.81 -9.81
N GLY A 25 -17.34 -7.11 -9.37
CA GLY A 25 -16.92 -7.12 -7.98
C GLY A 25 -17.94 -6.47 -7.05
N ASP A 26 -18.04 -6.97 -5.84
CA ASP A 26 -18.83 -6.36 -4.76
C ASP A 26 -17.95 -5.42 -3.92
N GLN A 27 -18.53 -4.88 -2.82
CA GLN A 27 -17.79 -3.98 -1.94
C GLN A 27 -16.59 -4.65 -1.30
N ALA A 28 -16.70 -5.93 -0.91
CA ALA A 28 -15.57 -6.65 -0.35
C ALA A 28 -14.43 -6.76 -1.37
N THR A 29 -14.74 -6.96 -2.65
CA THR A 29 -13.76 -7.01 -3.73
C THR A 29 -12.98 -5.70 -3.85
N TYR A 30 -13.70 -4.58 -3.95
CA TYR A 30 -13.05 -3.28 -4.18
C TYR A 30 -12.37 -2.74 -2.94
N ARG A 31 -12.93 -2.97 -1.76
CA ARG A 31 -12.29 -2.63 -0.48
C ARG A 31 -10.99 -3.42 -0.31
N SER A 32 -11.00 -4.69 -0.64
CA SER A 32 -9.80 -5.53 -0.58
C SER A 32 -8.73 -5.07 -1.56
N ALA A 33 -9.13 -4.57 -2.74
CA ALA A 33 -8.18 -4.00 -3.70
C ALA A 33 -7.42 -2.80 -3.09
N LEU A 34 -8.12 -1.88 -2.42
CA LEU A 34 -7.50 -0.75 -1.74
C LEU A 34 -6.54 -1.22 -0.65
N SER A 35 -6.96 -2.17 0.15
CA SER A 35 -6.17 -2.71 1.25
C SER A 35 -4.89 -3.37 0.76
N ARG A 36 -5.00 -4.25 -0.22
CA ARG A 36 -3.84 -4.97 -0.78
C ARG A 36 -2.89 -4.02 -1.51
N ALA A 37 -3.41 -3.03 -2.23
CA ALA A 37 -2.58 -2.02 -2.90
C ALA A 37 -1.72 -1.24 -1.89
N TYR A 38 -2.31 -0.79 -0.78
CA TYR A 38 -1.56 -0.11 0.27
C TYR A 38 -0.47 -1.01 0.86
N TYR A 39 -0.82 -2.25 1.24
CA TYR A 39 0.14 -3.15 1.86
C TYR A 39 1.30 -3.50 0.93
N ALA A 40 1.05 -3.63 -0.37
CA ALA A 40 2.13 -3.86 -1.33
C ALA A 40 3.18 -2.76 -1.26
N VAL A 41 2.75 -1.50 -1.26
CA VAL A 41 3.66 -0.35 -1.23
C VAL A 41 4.31 -0.18 0.14
N PHE A 42 3.53 -0.32 1.21
CA PHE A 42 4.03 -0.20 2.57
C PHE A 42 5.16 -1.21 2.85
N LEU A 43 4.96 -2.47 2.47
CA LEU A 43 5.95 -3.51 2.71
C LEU A 43 7.23 -3.28 1.89
N VAL A 44 7.11 -2.83 0.65
CA VAL A 44 8.28 -2.45 -0.16
C VAL A 44 9.02 -1.30 0.48
N ALA A 45 8.30 -0.28 0.95
CA ALA A 45 8.92 0.87 1.62
C ALA A 45 9.65 0.45 2.90
N ARG A 46 8.99 -0.36 3.76
CA ARG A 46 9.62 -0.84 5.00
C ARG A 46 10.87 -1.64 4.72
N GLU A 47 10.83 -2.56 3.76
CA GLU A 47 11.96 -3.39 3.35
C GLU A 47 13.12 -2.50 2.84
N SER A 48 12.83 -1.54 1.98
CA SER A 48 13.83 -0.63 1.42
C SER A 48 14.52 0.17 2.52
N LEU A 49 13.76 0.76 3.44
CA LEU A 49 14.32 1.56 4.53
C LEU A 49 15.11 0.72 5.52
N THR A 50 14.66 -0.50 5.77
CA THR A 50 15.37 -1.45 6.65
C THR A 50 16.70 -1.87 6.02
N THR A 51 16.70 -2.20 4.75
CA THR A 51 17.91 -2.62 4.02
C THR A 51 18.95 -1.50 3.98
N LYS A 52 18.49 -0.25 3.87
CA LYS A 52 19.37 0.93 3.89
C LYS A 52 19.85 1.29 5.30
N GLY A 53 19.39 0.59 6.33
CA GLY A 53 19.77 0.86 7.71
C GLY A 53 19.14 2.12 8.30
N VAL A 54 18.09 2.65 7.67
CA VAL A 54 17.45 3.92 8.09
C VAL A 54 16.44 3.69 9.20
N ILE A 55 15.79 2.52 9.23
CA ILE A 55 14.85 2.16 10.29
C ILE A 55 15.15 0.76 10.81
N SER A 56 14.66 0.50 12.04
CA SER A 56 14.60 -0.84 12.64
C SER A 56 13.12 -1.16 12.85
N PRO A 57 12.51 -2.01 12.01
CA PRO A 57 11.09 -2.29 12.11
C PRO A 57 10.78 -3.12 13.36
N SER A 58 9.63 -2.87 13.98
CA SER A 58 9.12 -3.65 15.12
C SER A 58 8.19 -4.77 14.69
N PHE A 59 7.75 -4.78 13.42
CA PHE A 59 6.74 -5.69 12.87
C PHE A 59 5.41 -5.59 13.60
N SER A 60 5.09 -4.39 14.07
CA SER A 60 3.83 -4.05 14.71
C SER A 60 3.16 -2.88 13.97
N ALA A 61 1.96 -2.51 14.41
CA ALA A 61 1.21 -1.42 13.79
C ALA A 61 1.97 -0.08 13.81
N SER A 62 2.87 0.13 14.76
CA SER A 62 3.67 1.35 14.83
C SER A 62 4.59 1.55 13.63
N ASP A 63 4.90 0.51 12.88
CA ASP A 63 5.71 0.60 11.67
C ASP A 63 5.08 1.49 10.60
N HIS A 64 3.75 1.55 10.52
CA HIS A 64 3.07 2.40 9.53
C HIS A 64 3.48 3.86 9.69
N GLY A 65 3.38 4.39 10.90
CA GLY A 65 3.77 5.77 11.19
C GLY A 65 5.27 5.99 11.00
N LEU A 66 6.08 5.04 11.44
CA LEU A 66 7.54 5.12 11.31
C LEU A 66 7.96 5.22 9.84
N VAL A 67 7.44 4.35 8.99
CA VAL A 67 7.77 4.33 7.55
C VAL A 67 7.34 5.65 6.90
N ILE A 68 6.13 6.12 7.16
CA ILE A 68 5.62 7.36 6.55
C ILE A 68 6.46 8.56 6.98
N ARG A 69 6.76 8.71 8.28
CA ARG A 69 7.58 9.83 8.77
C ARG A 69 8.98 9.79 8.17
N THR A 70 9.57 8.61 8.08
CA THR A 70 10.91 8.45 7.52
C THR A 70 10.94 8.80 6.05
N LEU A 71 9.96 8.31 5.28
CA LEU A 71 9.84 8.69 3.86
C LEU A 71 9.68 10.18 3.69
N ARG A 72 8.84 10.84 4.52
CA ARG A 72 8.64 12.29 4.46
C ARG A 72 9.94 13.06 4.68
N SER A 73 10.81 12.57 5.55
CA SER A 73 12.09 13.21 5.81
C SER A 73 13.07 13.08 4.63
N LEU A 74 12.94 12.01 3.84
CA LEU A 74 13.79 11.76 2.68
C LEU A 74 13.20 12.37 1.40
N ASN A 75 11.89 12.24 1.22
CA ASN A 75 11.13 12.78 0.10
C ASN A 75 9.69 12.98 0.55
N ARG A 76 9.33 14.24 0.85
CA ARG A 76 8.03 14.57 1.42
C ARG A 76 6.87 14.09 0.56
N GLN A 77 6.98 14.26 -0.75
CA GLN A 77 5.91 13.87 -1.68
C GLN A 77 5.65 12.36 -1.63
N VAL A 78 6.69 11.55 -1.58
CA VAL A 78 6.57 10.09 -1.50
C VAL A 78 5.90 9.69 -0.19
N GLY A 79 6.33 10.27 0.93
CA GLY A 79 5.71 9.99 2.24
C GLY A 79 4.24 10.40 2.29
N ASP A 80 3.91 11.57 1.72
CA ASP A 80 2.53 12.04 1.65
C ASP A 80 1.64 11.13 0.79
N GLN A 81 2.17 10.61 -0.31
CA GLN A 81 1.44 9.67 -1.17
C GLN A 81 1.16 8.35 -0.43
N LEU A 82 2.13 7.84 0.30
CA LEU A 82 1.91 6.62 1.09
C LEU A 82 0.88 6.86 2.19
N ASP A 83 0.91 8.02 2.84
CA ASP A 83 -0.08 8.37 3.86
C ASP A 83 -1.50 8.43 3.27
N LYS A 84 -1.66 8.98 2.06
CA LYS A 84 -2.96 8.99 1.37
C LYS A 84 -3.46 7.57 1.10
N LEU A 85 -2.59 6.68 0.66
CA LEU A 85 -2.95 5.26 0.46
C LEU A 85 -3.36 4.61 1.77
N ARG A 86 -2.66 4.90 2.86
CA ARG A 86 -3.01 4.39 4.19
C ARG A 86 -4.40 4.84 4.62
N ARG A 87 -4.73 6.11 4.40
CA ARG A 87 -6.07 6.64 4.74
C ARG A 87 -7.17 5.96 3.93
N LYS A 88 -6.93 5.72 2.64
CA LYS A 88 -7.87 4.97 1.79
C LYS A 88 -8.07 3.55 2.31
N ARG A 89 -6.98 2.88 2.68
CA ARG A 89 -7.03 1.53 3.25
C ARG A 89 -7.82 1.51 4.56
N ASN A 90 -7.55 2.45 5.45
CA ASN A 90 -8.25 2.53 6.73
C ASN A 90 -9.76 2.73 6.51
N ARG A 91 -10.14 3.61 5.59
CA ARG A 91 -11.54 3.82 5.25
C ARG A 91 -12.18 2.55 4.67
N ALA A 92 -11.47 1.89 3.76
CA ALA A 92 -11.96 0.67 3.11
C ALA A 92 -12.13 -0.50 4.08
N ASP A 93 -11.21 -0.63 5.06
CA ASP A 93 -11.22 -1.76 5.99
C ASP A 93 -12.16 -1.53 7.18
N TYR A 94 -12.32 -0.28 7.63
CA TYR A 94 -12.95 -0.03 8.93
C TYR A 94 -14.21 0.85 8.88
N VAL A 95 -14.45 1.61 7.82
CA VAL A 95 -15.62 2.50 7.73
C VAL A 95 -16.71 1.83 6.90
N LEU A 96 -17.67 1.22 7.57
CA LEU A 96 -18.67 0.38 6.90
C LEU A 96 -19.61 1.16 5.99
N THR A 97 -19.81 2.47 6.26
CA THR A 97 -20.67 3.33 5.44
C THR A 97 -20.01 3.84 4.16
N THR A 98 -18.70 3.66 4.02
CA THR A 98 -17.98 4.06 2.81
C THR A 98 -18.33 3.12 1.66
N GLN A 99 -18.54 3.72 0.46
CA GLN A 99 -18.69 2.98 -0.78
C GLN A 99 -17.42 3.13 -1.61
N VAL A 100 -16.84 2.01 -2.04
CA VAL A 100 -15.67 1.99 -2.91
C VAL A 100 -16.13 1.52 -4.29
N SER A 101 -15.99 2.40 -5.30
CA SER A 101 -16.30 2.04 -6.68
C SER A 101 -15.15 1.28 -7.33
N GLN A 102 -15.46 0.60 -8.44
CA GLN A 102 -14.41 0.00 -9.27
C GLN A 102 -13.42 1.05 -9.75
N ALA A 103 -13.91 2.23 -10.16
CA ALA A 103 -13.05 3.31 -10.64
C ALA A 103 -12.06 3.76 -9.56
N GLU A 104 -12.51 3.91 -8.30
CA GLU A 104 -11.61 4.24 -7.19
C GLU A 104 -10.59 3.12 -6.95
N ALA A 105 -11.02 1.86 -7.01
CA ALA A 105 -10.12 0.72 -6.84
C ALA A 105 -9.04 0.70 -7.91
N MET A 106 -9.41 0.87 -9.17
CA MET A 106 -8.47 0.90 -10.29
C MET A 106 -7.49 2.07 -10.19
N GLN A 107 -7.97 3.25 -9.83
CA GLN A 107 -7.14 4.44 -9.65
C GLN A 107 -6.15 4.27 -8.49
N THR A 108 -6.60 3.70 -7.38
CA THR A 108 -5.75 3.45 -6.21
C THR A 108 -4.65 2.45 -6.55
N VAL A 109 -4.97 1.38 -7.27
CA VAL A 109 -3.98 0.40 -7.71
C VAL A 109 -2.95 1.04 -8.64
N ALA A 110 -3.39 1.88 -9.59
CA ALA A 110 -2.47 2.60 -10.48
C ALA A 110 -1.54 3.54 -9.69
N THR A 111 -2.07 4.26 -8.71
CA THR A 111 -1.29 5.13 -7.85
C THR A 111 -0.25 4.34 -7.05
N ALA A 112 -0.66 3.21 -6.48
CA ALA A 112 0.23 2.34 -5.71
C ALA A 112 1.35 1.80 -6.60
N ASN A 113 1.03 1.36 -7.81
CA ASN A 113 2.02 0.86 -8.75
C ASN A 113 3.05 1.93 -9.13
N ALA A 114 2.61 3.15 -9.39
CA ALA A 114 3.50 4.27 -9.69
C ALA A 114 4.39 4.63 -8.49
N LEU A 115 3.81 4.65 -7.28
CA LEU A 115 4.56 4.96 -6.05
C LEU A 115 5.63 3.90 -5.78
N ARG A 116 5.32 2.62 -5.98
CA ARG A 116 6.25 1.52 -5.77
C ARG A 116 7.56 1.72 -6.54
N THR A 117 7.49 2.26 -7.74
CA THR A 117 8.69 2.47 -8.57
C THR A 117 9.63 3.56 -8.02
N LYS A 118 9.17 4.36 -7.06
CA LYS A 118 9.96 5.42 -6.44
C LYS A 118 10.63 4.99 -5.13
N LEU A 119 10.44 3.75 -4.74
CA LEU A 119 10.94 3.25 -3.44
C LEU A 119 12.24 2.39 -3.58
#